data_420f5f1f884420720ce6b5a009598af1
#
_entry.id   420f5f1f884420720ce6b5a009598af1
#
_cell.length_a   1.000
_cell.length_b   1.000
_cell.length_c   1.000
_cell.angle_alpha   90.00
_cell.angle_beta   90.00
_cell.angle_gamma   90.00
#
_symmetry.space_group_name_H-M   'P 1'
#
loop_
_entity.id
_entity.type
_entity.pdbx_description
1 polymer ?
#
loop_
_entity_poly.entity_id
_entity_poly.type
_entity_poly.pdbx_seq_one_letter_code
_entity_poly.pdbx_strand_id
1 'polypeptide(L)'
;MTDKKVNFYSVIIGTELLNGRRNDAHFSFLNNELLKRGWEHKASFVIEDDTTLMHNIFNLIKADKNSVMFCFGGIGSTPDDYTRVAASKAFTNSSMEFHKDAKELILNQFKEESYPHRINMAYLPINAKLLKNVVNNVAGFYLEDRYFFTPGFPSMSQAMVIEALDKYYLKSKSKLRLTLTASCGENDLIDVMLKISKNIDLSSLPKIINKKRKVVISLASYDEIELNLNFELFIKHLDNNKIEYLLEDISK
;
A
#
# COMPACT_ATOMS: atom_id res chain seq x y z
N MET A 1 24.15 6.73 0.37
CA MET A 1 23.23 5.65 -0.03
C MET A 1 22.35 6.22 -1.12
N THR A 2 22.36 5.65 -2.31
CA THR A 2 21.48 6.10 -3.41
C THR A 2 20.04 5.86 -2.97
N ASP A 3 19.24 6.94 -2.88
CA ASP A 3 17.81 6.85 -2.60
C ASP A 3 17.14 6.00 -3.69
N LYS A 4 17.04 4.70 -3.42
CA LYS A 4 16.38 3.78 -4.35
C LYS A 4 14.90 4.14 -4.31
N LYS A 5 14.41 4.73 -5.41
CA LYS A 5 12.97 5.01 -5.54
C LYS A 5 12.21 3.68 -5.46
N VAL A 6 11.35 3.53 -4.47
CA VAL A 6 10.49 2.36 -4.27
C VAL A 6 9.04 2.80 -4.43
N ASN A 7 8.28 2.04 -5.21
CA ASN A 7 6.87 2.29 -5.47
C ASN A 7 6.05 1.15 -4.84
N PHE A 8 5.38 1.42 -3.73
CA PHE A 8 4.56 0.44 -3.04
C PHE A 8 3.16 0.33 -3.64
N TYR A 9 2.73 -0.90 -3.85
CA TYR A 9 1.41 -1.27 -4.34
C TYR A 9 0.74 -2.23 -3.38
N SER A 10 -0.58 -2.15 -3.25
CA SER A 10 -1.38 -3.21 -2.64
C SER A 10 -2.37 -3.79 -3.64
N VAL A 11 -2.59 -5.10 -3.53
CA VAL A 11 -3.65 -5.81 -4.23
C VAL A 11 -4.46 -6.57 -3.19
N ILE A 12 -5.72 -6.20 -3.03
CA ILE A 12 -6.63 -6.74 -2.02
C ILE A 12 -7.69 -7.54 -2.77
N ILE A 13 -7.66 -8.86 -2.58
CA ILE A 13 -8.48 -9.80 -3.33
C ILE A 13 -9.60 -10.30 -2.44
N GLY A 14 -10.82 -10.16 -2.89
CA GLY A 14 -12.00 -10.64 -2.20
C GLY A 14 -13.28 -10.06 -2.76
N THR A 15 -14.07 -10.90 -3.41
CA THR A 15 -15.38 -10.54 -3.95
C THR A 15 -16.34 -10.02 -2.87
N GLU A 16 -16.18 -10.50 -1.62
CA GLU A 16 -16.96 -10.04 -0.47
C GLU A 16 -16.71 -8.59 -0.07
N LEU A 17 -15.55 -8.03 -0.44
CA LEU A 17 -15.26 -6.61 -0.23
C LEU A 17 -16.04 -5.74 -1.22
N LEU A 18 -16.11 -6.17 -2.48
CA LEU A 18 -16.76 -5.41 -3.54
C LEU A 18 -18.30 -5.46 -3.47
N ASN A 19 -18.86 -6.52 -2.91
CA ASN A 19 -20.31 -6.66 -2.71
C ASN A 19 -20.81 -6.19 -1.33
N GLY A 20 -19.91 -5.58 -0.52
CA GLY A 20 -20.26 -4.96 0.76
C GLY A 20 -20.48 -5.91 1.94
N ARG A 21 -20.22 -7.22 1.78
CA ARG A 21 -20.35 -8.19 2.89
C ARG A 21 -19.23 -8.08 3.91
N ARG A 22 -18.08 -7.46 3.53
CA ARG A 22 -16.93 -7.25 4.40
C ARG A 22 -16.30 -5.88 4.12
N ASN A 23 -15.72 -5.25 5.13
CA ASN A 23 -14.93 -4.04 4.97
C ASN A 23 -13.44 -4.39 4.85
N ASP A 24 -12.73 -3.66 3.99
CA ASP A 24 -11.29 -3.76 3.90
C ASP A 24 -10.61 -3.16 5.15
N ALA A 25 -9.58 -3.86 5.65
CA ALA A 25 -8.71 -3.38 6.72
C ALA A 25 -7.23 -3.42 6.32
N HIS A 26 -6.91 -3.84 5.11
CA HIS A 26 -5.53 -4.00 4.65
C HIS A 26 -4.93 -2.69 4.14
N PHE A 27 -5.69 -1.92 3.35
CA PHE A 27 -5.21 -0.65 2.81
C PHE A 27 -4.78 0.30 3.91
N SER A 28 -5.67 0.58 4.87
CA SER A 28 -5.39 1.53 5.95
C SER A 28 -4.20 1.08 6.80
N PHE A 29 -4.11 -0.21 7.10
CA PHE A 29 -2.99 -0.77 7.85
C PHE A 29 -1.67 -0.61 7.11
N LEU A 30 -1.57 -1.11 5.87
CA LEU A 30 -0.35 -1.01 5.07
C LEU A 30 0.08 0.44 4.86
N ASN A 31 -0.88 1.32 4.52
CA ASN A 31 -0.60 2.74 4.31
C ASN A 31 0.00 3.40 5.56
N ASN A 32 -0.55 3.12 6.75
CA ASN A 32 -0.02 3.62 8.01
C ASN A 32 1.40 3.08 8.29
N GLU A 33 1.65 1.79 8.04
CA GLU A 33 2.97 1.19 8.26
C GLU A 33 4.02 1.74 7.28
N LEU A 34 3.63 2.04 6.04
CA LEU A 34 4.50 2.70 5.06
C LEU A 34 4.84 4.13 5.51
N LEU A 35 3.83 4.94 5.89
CA LEU A 35 4.03 6.31 6.34
C LEU A 35 4.92 6.41 7.59
N LYS A 36 4.75 5.53 8.58
CA LYS A 36 5.62 5.44 9.75
C LYS A 36 7.10 5.23 9.40
N ARG A 37 7.37 4.61 8.24
CA ARG A 37 8.71 4.32 7.72
C ARG A 37 9.20 5.34 6.69
N GLY A 38 8.41 6.39 6.42
CA GLY A 38 8.74 7.41 5.42
C GLY A 38 8.54 6.97 3.98
N TRP A 39 7.77 5.90 3.75
CA TRP A 39 7.38 5.42 2.44
C TRP A 39 5.99 5.91 2.05
N GLU A 40 5.74 6.03 0.76
CA GLU A 40 4.44 6.41 0.22
C GLU A 40 3.83 5.24 -0.58
N HIS A 41 2.52 5.11 -0.48
CA HIS A 41 1.73 4.16 -1.25
C HIS A 41 1.48 4.74 -2.65
N LYS A 42 1.81 3.99 -3.70
CA LYS A 42 1.61 4.46 -5.08
C LYS A 42 0.21 4.15 -5.60
N ALA A 43 -0.27 2.93 -5.38
CA ALA A 43 -1.62 2.54 -5.77
C ALA A 43 -2.11 1.33 -4.97
N SER A 44 -3.42 1.25 -4.81
CA SER A 44 -4.13 0.13 -4.19
C SER A 44 -5.24 -0.34 -5.12
N PHE A 45 -5.33 -1.64 -5.31
CA PHE A 45 -6.36 -2.31 -6.11
C PHE A 45 -7.19 -3.20 -5.20
N VAL A 46 -8.50 -3.01 -5.19
CA VAL A 46 -9.44 -3.95 -4.60
C VAL A 46 -10.13 -4.67 -5.74
N ILE A 47 -9.97 -5.98 -5.82
CA ILE A 47 -10.41 -6.78 -6.96
C ILE A 47 -11.14 -8.03 -6.52
N GLU A 48 -11.98 -8.54 -7.40
CA GLU A 48 -12.65 -9.84 -7.22
C GLU A 48 -11.68 -11.01 -7.44
N ASP A 49 -12.14 -12.21 -7.08
CA ASP A 49 -11.40 -13.46 -7.23
C ASP A 49 -11.42 -13.94 -8.70
N ASP A 50 -10.92 -13.10 -9.63
CA ASP A 50 -10.80 -13.37 -11.06
C ASP A 50 -9.35 -13.54 -11.50
N THR A 51 -9.02 -14.67 -12.10
CA THR A 51 -7.65 -15.02 -12.50
C THR A 51 -7.08 -14.13 -13.58
N THR A 52 -7.92 -13.65 -14.52
CA THR A 52 -7.50 -12.78 -15.62
C THR A 52 -7.20 -11.38 -15.08
N LEU A 53 -8.07 -10.87 -14.24
CA LEU A 53 -7.90 -9.57 -13.59
C LEU A 53 -6.65 -9.55 -12.70
N MET A 54 -6.46 -10.58 -11.85
CA MET A 54 -5.25 -10.75 -11.05
C MET A 54 -3.98 -10.71 -11.91
N HIS A 55 -3.96 -11.50 -13.00
CA HIS A 55 -2.81 -11.57 -13.89
C HIS A 55 -2.49 -10.21 -14.53
N ASN A 56 -3.50 -9.48 -14.99
CA ASN A 56 -3.34 -8.15 -15.59
C ASN A 56 -2.78 -7.14 -14.59
N ILE A 57 -3.30 -7.12 -13.36
CA ILE A 57 -2.81 -6.23 -12.28
C ILE A 57 -1.37 -6.60 -11.88
N PHE A 58 -1.05 -7.88 -11.73
CA PHE A 58 0.31 -8.30 -11.39
C PHE A 58 1.31 -7.91 -12.49
N ASN A 59 0.95 -8.04 -13.77
CA ASN A 59 1.80 -7.61 -14.87
C ASN A 59 1.96 -6.08 -14.94
N LEU A 60 0.90 -5.31 -14.67
CA LEU A 60 0.97 -3.86 -14.56
C LEU A 60 1.98 -3.45 -13.47
N ILE A 61 1.90 -4.08 -12.30
CA ILE A 61 2.83 -3.79 -11.18
C ILE A 61 4.25 -4.25 -11.53
N LYS A 62 4.41 -5.44 -12.13
CA LYS A 62 5.71 -5.97 -12.56
C LYS A 62 6.41 -5.07 -13.59
N ALA A 63 5.67 -4.40 -14.46
CA ALA A 63 6.21 -3.46 -15.44
C ALA A 63 6.92 -2.25 -14.81
N ASP A 64 6.55 -1.88 -13.58
CA ASP A 64 7.30 -0.90 -12.79
C ASP A 64 8.52 -1.57 -12.13
N LYS A 65 9.71 -1.28 -12.64
CA LYS A 65 10.97 -1.86 -12.13
C LYS A 65 11.26 -1.56 -10.67
N ASN A 66 10.64 -0.52 -10.12
CA ASN A 66 10.78 -0.11 -8.72
C ASN A 66 9.62 -0.59 -7.85
N SER A 67 8.72 -1.41 -8.38
CA SER A 67 7.53 -1.87 -7.65
C SER A 67 7.88 -2.79 -6.50
N VAL A 68 7.14 -2.63 -5.42
CA VAL A 68 6.98 -3.57 -4.31
C VAL A 68 5.49 -3.79 -4.12
N MET A 69 5.06 -5.04 -4.04
CA MET A 69 3.65 -5.38 -3.94
C MET A 69 3.36 -6.17 -2.67
N PHE A 70 2.31 -5.77 -1.96
CA PHE A 70 1.65 -6.57 -0.94
C PHE A 70 0.29 -7.02 -1.46
N CYS A 71 0.13 -8.33 -1.59
CA CYS A 71 -1.11 -8.97 -2.04
C CYS A 71 -1.79 -9.66 -0.86
N PHE A 72 -3.07 -9.44 -0.69
CA PHE A 72 -3.89 -9.94 0.42
C PHE A 72 -5.04 -10.79 -0.12
N GLY A 73 -5.12 -12.04 0.32
CA GLY A 73 -6.20 -12.96 -0.04
C GLY A 73 -5.85 -13.98 -1.13
N GLY A 74 -6.72 -14.98 -1.30
CA GLY A 74 -6.67 -15.99 -2.36
C GLY A 74 -5.51 -16.98 -2.30
N ILE A 75 -4.86 -17.16 -1.14
CA ILE A 75 -3.77 -18.14 -0.95
C ILE A 75 -4.15 -19.38 -0.14
N GLY A 76 -5.41 -19.52 0.22
CA GLY A 76 -5.94 -20.65 0.98
C GLY A 76 -6.07 -21.93 0.18
N SER A 77 -6.97 -22.83 0.62
CA SER A 77 -7.18 -24.16 0.03
C SER A 77 -8.55 -24.32 -0.64
N THR A 78 -9.33 -23.24 -0.73
CA THR A 78 -10.66 -23.27 -1.36
C THR A 78 -10.54 -23.16 -2.88
N PRO A 79 -11.56 -23.60 -3.64
CA PRO A 79 -11.47 -23.59 -5.10
C PRO A 79 -11.32 -22.23 -5.75
N ASP A 80 -11.67 -21.16 -5.04
CA ASP A 80 -11.56 -19.75 -5.44
C ASP A 80 -10.23 -19.09 -5.04
N ASP A 81 -9.32 -19.82 -4.38
CA ASP A 81 -7.98 -19.34 -4.01
C ASP A 81 -6.99 -19.38 -5.19
N TYR A 82 -7.11 -18.44 -6.11
CA TYR A 82 -6.34 -18.40 -7.37
C TYR A 82 -5.00 -17.67 -7.27
N THR A 83 -4.71 -16.95 -6.19
CA THR A 83 -3.56 -16.04 -6.09
C THR A 83 -2.22 -16.74 -6.34
N ARG A 84 -2.01 -17.98 -5.85
CA ARG A 84 -0.78 -18.74 -6.08
C ARG A 84 -0.54 -19.01 -7.56
N VAL A 85 -1.59 -19.43 -8.27
CA VAL A 85 -1.51 -19.72 -9.72
C VAL A 85 -1.33 -18.43 -10.51
N ALA A 86 -2.05 -17.37 -10.17
CA ALA A 86 -1.90 -16.06 -10.81
C ALA A 86 -0.48 -15.49 -10.61
N ALA A 87 0.07 -15.61 -9.41
CA ALA A 87 1.44 -15.23 -9.10
C ALA A 87 2.46 -16.02 -9.91
N SER A 88 2.28 -17.34 -10.06
CA SER A 88 3.20 -18.15 -10.85
C SER A 88 3.20 -17.74 -12.33
N LYS A 89 2.03 -17.48 -12.89
CA LYS A 89 1.90 -16.99 -14.28
C LYS A 89 2.62 -15.66 -14.49
N ALA A 90 2.47 -14.74 -13.55
CA ALA A 90 3.06 -13.40 -13.67
C ALA A 90 4.57 -13.39 -13.43
N PHE A 91 5.07 -14.15 -12.44
CA PHE A 91 6.44 -13.97 -11.94
C PHE A 91 7.37 -15.16 -12.22
N THR A 92 6.87 -16.39 -12.43
CA THR A 92 7.69 -17.61 -12.59
C THR A 92 7.36 -18.43 -13.83
N ASN A 93 6.80 -17.79 -14.87
CA ASN A 93 6.42 -18.46 -16.12
C ASN A 93 5.56 -19.72 -15.91
N SER A 94 4.57 -19.63 -15.01
CA SER A 94 3.67 -20.73 -14.61
C SER A 94 4.37 -21.92 -13.92
N SER A 95 5.61 -21.79 -13.48
CA SER A 95 6.34 -22.85 -12.79
C SER A 95 5.99 -22.86 -11.31
N MET A 96 5.54 -24.02 -10.84
CA MET A 96 5.14 -24.23 -9.44
C MET A 96 5.69 -25.57 -8.92
N GLU A 97 5.89 -25.66 -7.62
CA GLU A 97 6.34 -26.87 -6.93
C GLU A 97 5.76 -26.96 -5.51
N PHE A 98 5.79 -28.17 -4.94
CA PHE A 98 5.52 -28.32 -3.52
C PHE A 98 6.72 -27.82 -2.70
N HIS A 99 6.53 -26.67 -2.05
CA HIS A 99 7.56 -26.11 -1.17
C HIS A 99 7.71 -26.97 0.09
N LYS A 100 8.90 -27.54 0.30
CA LYS A 100 9.17 -28.50 1.37
C LYS A 100 8.74 -27.98 2.75
N ASP A 101 9.23 -26.80 3.13
CA ASP A 101 8.97 -26.26 4.47
C ASP A 101 7.50 -25.85 4.64
N ALA A 102 6.84 -25.34 3.60
CA ALA A 102 5.41 -25.03 3.65
C ALA A 102 4.57 -26.29 3.84
N LYS A 103 4.95 -27.38 3.15
CA LYS A 103 4.30 -28.69 3.31
C LYS A 103 4.43 -29.21 4.74
N GLU A 104 5.62 -29.12 5.32
CA GLU A 104 5.88 -29.51 6.70
C GLU A 104 5.04 -28.70 7.70
N LEU A 105 4.98 -27.38 7.54
CA LEU A 105 4.15 -26.51 8.38
C LEU A 105 2.68 -26.88 8.31
N ILE A 106 2.13 -27.18 7.12
CA ILE A 106 0.73 -27.58 6.94
C ILE A 106 0.46 -28.94 7.59
N LEU A 107 1.34 -29.92 7.41
CA LEU A 107 1.22 -31.24 8.02
C LEU A 107 1.26 -31.16 9.55
N ASN A 108 2.15 -30.35 10.09
CA ASN A 108 2.25 -30.13 11.54
C ASN A 108 1.01 -29.43 12.10
N GLN A 109 0.43 -28.46 11.35
CA GLN A 109 -0.74 -27.70 11.78
C GLN A 109 -2.03 -28.53 11.74
N PHE A 110 -2.27 -29.26 10.65
CA PHE A 110 -3.57 -29.88 10.36
C PHE A 110 -3.55 -31.41 10.45
N LYS A 111 -2.38 -32.02 10.56
CA LYS A 111 -2.24 -33.50 10.65
C LYS A 111 -3.02 -34.21 9.52
N GLU A 112 -3.93 -35.09 9.88
CA GLU A 112 -4.76 -35.87 8.94
C GLU A 112 -5.66 -34.96 8.09
N GLU A 113 -6.14 -33.86 8.63
CA GLU A 113 -6.96 -32.89 7.91
C GLU A 113 -6.18 -32.09 6.85
N SER A 114 -4.88 -32.31 6.71
CA SER A 114 -4.09 -31.71 5.64
C SER A 114 -4.54 -32.20 4.26
N TYR A 115 -5.09 -33.38 4.20
CA TYR A 115 -5.55 -34.01 2.96
C TYR A 115 -7.07 -34.05 2.86
N PRO A 116 -7.64 -33.98 1.63
CA PRO A 116 -6.91 -33.84 0.36
C PRO A 116 -6.58 -32.39 -0.03
N HIS A 117 -7.14 -31.38 0.63
CA HIS A 117 -7.18 -30.01 0.11
C HIS A 117 -6.13 -29.07 0.69
N ARG A 118 -5.96 -29.04 2.03
CA ARG A 118 -5.06 -28.04 2.68
C ARG A 118 -3.61 -28.16 2.26
N ILE A 119 -3.17 -29.36 1.90
CA ILE A 119 -1.79 -29.61 1.42
C ILE A 119 -1.47 -28.79 0.16
N ASN A 120 -2.48 -28.44 -0.64
CA ASN A 120 -2.30 -27.65 -1.86
C ASN A 120 -1.84 -26.21 -1.56
N MET A 121 -2.01 -25.72 -0.32
CA MET A 121 -1.43 -24.41 0.07
C MET A 121 0.10 -24.42 0.02
N ALA A 122 0.74 -25.59 0.07
CA ALA A 122 2.18 -25.73 -0.12
C ALA A 122 2.62 -25.78 -1.58
N TYR A 123 1.69 -25.85 -2.54
CA TYR A 123 2.00 -25.78 -3.97
C TYR A 123 2.15 -24.33 -4.37
N LEU A 124 3.40 -23.87 -4.43
CA LEU A 124 3.80 -22.47 -4.57
C LEU A 124 4.56 -22.23 -5.89
N PRO A 125 4.63 -20.98 -6.37
CA PRO A 125 5.54 -20.60 -7.45
C PRO A 125 6.98 -21.03 -7.11
N ILE A 126 7.76 -21.47 -8.10
CA ILE A 126 9.17 -21.80 -7.88
C ILE A 126 9.95 -20.63 -7.27
N ASN A 127 10.95 -20.91 -6.46
CA ASN A 127 11.75 -19.92 -5.75
C ASN A 127 10.96 -19.06 -4.74
N ALA A 128 9.73 -19.44 -4.39
CA ALA A 128 9.01 -18.78 -3.31
C ALA A 128 9.77 -18.94 -1.99
N LYS A 129 9.79 -17.85 -1.22
CA LYS A 129 10.26 -17.84 0.18
C LYS A 129 9.05 -17.64 1.08
N LEU A 130 9.13 -18.13 2.32
CA LEU A 130 7.99 -18.11 3.23
C LEU A 130 7.99 -16.87 4.13
N LEU A 131 6.77 -16.35 4.40
CA LEU A 131 6.47 -15.39 5.46
C LEU A 131 5.83 -16.12 6.63
N LYS A 132 6.32 -15.87 7.84
CA LYS A 132 5.83 -16.57 9.03
C LYS A 132 4.41 -16.14 9.40
N ASN A 133 3.51 -17.10 9.57
CA ASN A 133 2.19 -16.84 10.14
C ASN A 133 2.21 -17.12 11.64
N VAL A 134 2.03 -16.09 12.44
CA VAL A 134 2.06 -16.20 13.90
C VAL A 134 0.76 -16.75 14.51
N VAL A 135 -0.30 -16.89 13.69
CA VAL A 135 -1.63 -17.32 14.15
C VAL A 135 -1.82 -18.84 14.01
N ASN A 136 -1.50 -19.40 12.84
CA ASN A 136 -1.79 -20.81 12.54
C ASN A 136 -0.70 -21.52 11.75
N ASN A 137 0.51 -20.98 11.68
CA ASN A 137 1.68 -21.54 10.98
C ASN A 137 1.51 -21.75 9.46
N VAL A 138 0.34 -21.48 8.86
CA VAL A 138 0.18 -21.54 7.40
C VAL A 138 0.81 -20.30 6.79
N ALA A 139 2.01 -20.49 6.26
CA ALA A 139 2.84 -19.39 5.79
C ALA A 139 2.23 -18.62 4.62
N GLY A 140 2.44 -17.31 4.57
CA GLY A 140 2.42 -16.54 3.33
C GLY A 140 3.68 -16.84 2.52
N PHE A 141 3.80 -16.28 1.34
CA PHE A 141 4.99 -16.42 0.52
C PHE A 141 5.38 -15.12 -0.17
N TYR A 142 6.61 -15.05 -0.66
CA TYR A 142 7.07 -13.91 -1.44
C TYR A 142 8.07 -14.32 -2.53
N LEU A 143 8.18 -13.48 -3.54
CA LEU A 143 9.04 -13.64 -4.70
C LEU A 143 9.93 -12.41 -4.88
N GLU A 144 11.15 -12.58 -5.35
CA GLU A 144 12.11 -11.52 -5.71
C GLU A 144 12.37 -10.50 -4.57
N ASP A 145 12.09 -10.86 -3.30
CA ASP A 145 12.20 -9.99 -2.12
C ASP A 145 11.35 -8.70 -2.23
N ARG A 146 10.32 -8.69 -3.09
CA ARG A 146 9.48 -7.52 -3.38
C ARG A 146 8.01 -7.82 -3.70
N TYR A 147 7.62 -9.07 -3.92
CA TYR A 147 6.22 -9.44 -4.15
C TYR A 147 5.74 -10.35 -3.03
N PHE A 148 4.99 -9.80 -2.10
CA PHE A 148 4.55 -10.45 -0.87
C PHE A 148 3.09 -10.85 -0.96
N PHE A 149 2.78 -12.12 -0.64
CA PHE A 149 1.43 -12.69 -0.72
C PHE A 149 1.04 -13.23 0.64
N THR A 150 -0.06 -12.73 1.18
CA THR A 150 -0.52 -13.01 2.53
C THR A 150 -1.98 -13.47 2.54
N PRO A 151 -2.46 -14.15 3.61
CA PRO A 151 -3.89 -14.43 3.77
C PRO A 151 -4.74 -13.17 3.78
N GLY A 152 -6.02 -13.29 3.40
CA GLY A 152 -7.00 -12.21 3.47
C GLY A 152 -7.54 -11.91 4.88
N PHE A 153 -6.97 -12.50 5.94
CA PHE A 153 -7.32 -12.22 7.33
C PHE A 153 -6.34 -11.22 7.93
N PRO A 154 -6.79 -10.02 8.36
CA PRO A 154 -5.92 -8.99 8.93
C PRO A 154 -5.06 -9.47 10.09
N SER A 155 -5.62 -10.32 10.98
CA SER A 155 -4.89 -10.90 12.12
C SER A 155 -3.67 -11.76 11.72
N MET A 156 -3.65 -12.30 10.50
CA MET A 156 -2.55 -13.08 9.96
C MET A 156 -1.61 -12.21 9.12
N SER A 157 -2.18 -11.41 8.21
CA SER A 157 -1.42 -10.65 7.22
C SER A 157 -0.62 -9.50 7.83
N GLN A 158 -1.11 -8.85 8.88
CA GLN A 158 -0.44 -7.69 9.49
C GLN A 158 0.97 -8.01 10.00
N ALA A 159 1.14 -9.13 10.70
CA ALA A 159 2.46 -9.56 11.18
C ALA A 159 3.43 -9.86 10.02
N MET A 160 2.92 -10.47 8.94
CA MET A 160 3.72 -10.75 7.72
C MET A 160 4.16 -9.48 7.00
N VAL A 161 3.27 -8.47 6.94
CA VAL A 161 3.61 -7.15 6.38
C VAL A 161 4.73 -6.49 7.18
N ILE A 162 4.61 -6.48 8.51
CA ILE A 162 5.64 -5.93 9.40
C ILE A 162 6.97 -6.65 9.20
N GLU A 163 6.96 -7.99 9.20
CA GLU A 163 8.17 -8.80 8.96
C GLU A 163 8.86 -8.43 7.64
N ALA A 164 8.07 -8.33 6.55
CA ALA A 164 8.60 -7.99 5.24
C ALA A 164 9.17 -6.56 5.19
N LEU A 165 8.45 -5.58 5.76
CA LEU A 165 8.89 -4.19 5.80
C LEU A 165 10.16 -4.02 6.64
N ASP A 166 10.24 -4.65 7.81
CA ASP A 166 11.40 -4.55 8.70
C ASP A 166 12.62 -5.26 8.12
N LYS A 167 12.42 -6.31 7.33
CA LYS A 167 13.51 -7.06 6.71
C LYS A 167 14.07 -6.37 5.45
N TYR A 168 13.22 -5.79 4.61
CA TYR A 168 13.61 -5.34 3.27
C TYR A 168 13.49 -3.83 3.05
N TYR A 169 12.66 -3.14 3.86
CA TYR A 169 12.28 -1.74 3.63
C TYR A 169 12.43 -0.92 4.91
N LEU A 170 13.67 -0.81 5.38
CA LEU A 170 14.03 0.04 6.53
C LEU A 170 13.55 1.48 6.30
N LYS A 171 13.55 2.28 7.37
CA LYS A 171 13.10 3.67 7.33
C LYS A 171 13.76 4.46 6.19
N SER A 172 12.95 5.13 5.40
CA SER A 172 13.34 6.15 4.44
C SER A 172 13.29 7.54 5.07
N LYS A 173 13.79 8.54 4.36
CA LYS A 173 13.62 9.95 4.73
C LYS A 173 12.14 10.32 4.50
N SER A 174 11.45 10.80 5.53
CA SER A 174 10.10 11.32 5.39
C SER A 174 10.13 12.71 4.76
N LYS A 175 9.15 13.01 3.91
CA LYS A 175 8.93 14.39 3.46
C LYS A 175 8.50 15.26 4.62
N LEU A 176 9.02 16.47 4.66
CA LEU A 176 8.49 17.53 5.50
C LEU A 176 7.15 17.99 4.92
N ARG A 177 6.21 18.36 5.77
CA ARG A 177 4.87 18.78 5.37
C ARG A 177 4.46 20.05 6.09
N LEU A 178 3.97 21.03 5.33
CA LEU A 178 3.36 22.24 5.84
C LEU A 178 1.90 22.27 5.41
N THR A 179 1.02 22.59 6.35
CA THR A 179 -0.43 22.61 6.11
C THR A 179 -1.05 23.89 6.64
N LEU A 180 -1.98 24.44 5.90
CA LEU A 180 -2.83 25.55 6.34
C LEU A 180 -4.29 25.27 6.00
N THR A 181 -5.19 25.89 6.78
CA THR A 181 -6.62 25.92 6.47
C THR A 181 -7.03 27.36 6.23
N ALA A 182 -7.44 27.69 4.99
CA ALA A 182 -7.89 29.02 4.59
C ALA A 182 -9.42 29.15 4.54
N SER A 183 -9.94 30.34 4.85
CA SER A 183 -11.38 30.66 4.85
C SER A 183 -11.86 31.14 3.46
N CYS A 184 -11.59 30.34 2.42
CA CYS A 184 -11.95 30.63 1.02
C CYS A 184 -12.28 29.34 0.26
N GLY A 185 -12.60 29.44 -1.02
CA GLY A 185 -12.75 28.31 -1.93
C GLY A 185 -11.43 27.97 -2.62
N GLU A 186 -11.35 26.78 -3.24
CA GLU A 186 -10.18 26.40 -4.03
C GLU A 186 -9.91 27.35 -5.21
N ASN A 187 -10.97 27.86 -5.84
CA ASN A 187 -10.83 28.77 -6.98
C ASN A 187 -10.04 30.04 -6.64
N ASP A 188 -10.13 30.50 -5.39
CA ASP A 188 -9.41 31.69 -4.92
C ASP A 188 -7.88 31.45 -4.83
N LEU A 189 -7.45 30.18 -4.89
CA LEU A 189 -6.05 29.76 -4.74
C LEU A 189 -5.43 29.18 -6.02
N ILE A 190 -6.18 29.03 -7.11
CA ILE A 190 -5.68 28.40 -8.35
C ILE A 190 -4.43 29.12 -8.87
N ASP A 191 -4.43 30.46 -8.91
CA ASP A 191 -3.30 31.22 -9.43
C ASP A 191 -2.01 31.05 -8.63
N VAL A 192 -2.10 30.80 -7.33
CA VAL A 192 -0.93 30.48 -6.52
C VAL A 192 -0.56 29.01 -6.66
N MET A 193 -1.52 28.08 -6.75
CA MET A 193 -1.25 26.67 -6.98
C MET A 193 -0.47 26.42 -8.27
N LEU A 194 -0.77 27.17 -9.34
CA LEU A 194 -0.09 27.07 -10.64
C LEU A 194 1.38 27.53 -10.58
N LYS A 195 1.79 28.27 -9.56
CA LYS A 195 3.18 28.73 -9.35
C LYS A 195 4.03 27.77 -8.55
N ILE A 196 3.41 26.75 -7.96
CA ILE A 196 4.12 25.77 -7.11
C ILE A 196 5.06 24.92 -7.96
N SER A 197 6.27 24.75 -7.47
CA SER A 197 7.28 23.90 -8.11
C SER A 197 6.77 22.46 -8.29
N LYS A 198 7.12 21.84 -9.42
CA LYS A 198 6.76 20.44 -9.73
C LYS A 198 7.39 19.41 -8.79
N ASN A 199 8.41 19.82 -8.01
CA ASN A 199 9.06 18.97 -7.01
C ASN A 199 8.32 18.98 -5.65
N ILE A 200 7.31 19.85 -5.51
CA ILE A 200 6.49 19.94 -4.30
C ILE A 200 5.20 19.14 -4.50
N ASP A 201 4.92 18.25 -3.58
CA ASP A 201 3.62 17.61 -3.52
C ASP A 201 2.60 18.63 -3.01
N LEU A 202 1.65 18.99 -3.84
CA LEU A 202 0.54 19.87 -3.49
C LEU A 202 -0.73 19.04 -3.33
N SER A 203 -1.41 19.24 -2.21
CA SER A 203 -2.76 18.70 -1.96
C SER A 203 -3.69 19.83 -1.57
N SER A 204 -4.88 19.86 -2.16
CA SER A 204 -5.97 20.78 -1.83
C SER A 204 -7.20 19.95 -1.47
N LEU A 205 -7.80 20.26 -0.33
CA LEU A 205 -9.00 19.58 0.17
C LEU A 205 -10.06 20.59 0.58
N PRO A 206 -11.12 20.77 -0.24
CA PRO A 206 -12.22 21.64 0.12
C PRO A 206 -13.04 21.06 1.27
N LYS A 207 -13.45 21.91 2.20
CA LYS A 207 -14.29 21.56 3.34
C LYS A 207 -15.41 22.58 3.51
N ILE A 208 -16.53 22.15 4.07
CA ILE A 208 -17.60 23.04 4.54
C ILE A 208 -17.64 22.89 6.07
N ILE A 209 -17.22 23.96 6.78
CA ILE A 209 -17.24 24.01 8.24
C ILE A 209 -18.17 25.14 8.66
N ASN A 210 -19.18 24.84 9.45
CA ASN A 210 -20.18 25.81 9.90
C ASN A 210 -20.83 26.61 8.74
N LYS A 211 -21.20 25.90 7.66
CA LYS A 211 -21.78 26.46 6.42
C LYS A 211 -20.85 27.43 5.66
N LYS A 212 -19.58 27.56 6.05
CA LYS A 212 -18.58 28.38 5.36
C LYS A 212 -17.65 27.48 4.56
N ARG A 213 -17.29 27.91 3.35
CA ARG A 213 -16.27 27.23 2.54
C ARG A 213 -14.91 27.45 3.18
N LYS A 214 -14.16 26.37 3.31
CA LYS A 214 -12.76 26.38 3.71
C LYS A 214 -11.99 25.45 2.80
N VAL A 215 -10.69 25.64 2.70
CA VAL A 215 -9.79 24.76 1.96
C VAL A 215 -8.57 24.46 2.82
N VAL A 216 -8.21 23.18 2.87
CA VAL A 216 -6.96 22.73 3.49
C VAL A 216 -5.93 22.56 2.39
N ILE A 217 -4.86 23.34 2.45
CA ILE A 217 -3.71 23.24 1.55
C ILE A 217 -2.56 22.56 2.30
N SER A 218 -1.99 21.56 1.68
CA SER A 218 -0.84 20.84 2.22
C SER A 218 0.25 20.72 1.17
N LEU A 219 1.45 21.18 1.50
CA LEU A 219 2.64 21.01 0.68
C LEU A 219 3.60 20.04 1.35
N ALA A 220 4.28 19.19 0.56
CA ALA A 220 5.31 18.31 1.09
C ALA A 220 6.51 18.20 0.16
N SER A 221 7.72 18.13 0.76
CA SER A 221 8.99 17.97 0.04
C SER A 221 10.07 17.34 0.93
N TYR A 222 11.08 16.77 0.31
CA TYR A 222 12.34 16.40 0.98
C TYR A 222 13.29 17.59 1.16
N ASP A 223 13.09 18.66 0.38
CA ASP A 223 13.86 19.91 0.44
C ASP A 223 13.07 20.95 1.27
N GLU A 224 13.57 21.23 2.46
CA GLU A 224 12.96 22.17 3.41
C GLU A 224 12.96 23.60 2.89
N ILE A 225 14.03 24.01 2.20
CA ILE A 225 14.17 25.38 1.66
C ILE A 225 13.12 25.58 0.56
N GLU A 226 13.07 24.65 -0.40
CA GLU A 226 12.08 24.72 -1.49
C GLU A 226 10.65 24.63 -0.96
N LEU A 227 10.40 23.80 0.06
CA LEU A 227 9.10 23.69 0.71
C LEU A 227 8.66 25.03 1.32
N ASN A 228 9.51 25.66 2.12
CA ASN A 228 9.20 26.93 2.76
C ASN A 228 8.97 28.04 1.73
N LEU A 229 9.82 28.14 0.69
CA LEU A 229 9.64 29.13 -0.36
C LEU A 229 8.30 29.00 -1.08
N ASN A 230 7.87 27.79 -1.38
CA ASN A 230 6.56 27.55 -2.03
C ASN A 230 5.40 27.78 -1.06
N PHE A 231 5.53 27.45 0.21
CA PHE A 231 4.49 27.70 1.20
C PHE A 231 4.26 29.18 1.45
N GLU A 232 5.32 29.97 1.45
CA GLU A 232 5.28 31.43 1.52
C GLU A 232 4.47 32.09 0.38
N LEU A 233 4.38 31.46 -0.80
CA LEU A 233 3.52 31.96 -1.87
C LEU A 233 2.04 31.96 -1.48
N PHE A 234 1.60 30.92 -0.77
CA PHE A 234 0.23 30.87 -0.24
C PHE A 234 0.00 31.93 0.84
N ILE A 235 0.92 32.05 1.79
CA ILE A 235 0.83 33.05 2.87
C ILE A 235 0.68 34.45 2.29
N LYS A 236 1.58 34.86 1.37
CA LYS A 236 1.54 36.16 0.72
C LYS A 236 0.24 36.39 -0.08
N HIS A 237 -0.24 35.36 -0.77
CA HIS A 237 -1.51 35.44 -1.51
C HIS A 237 -2.70 35.67 -0.57
N LEU A 238 -2.76 34.91 0.53
CA LEU A 238 -3.83 35.03 1.52
C LEU A 238 -3.82 36.38 2.22
N ASP A 239 -2.64 36.86 2.63
CA ASP A 239 -2.46 38.16 3.26
C ASP A 239 -2.88 39.33 2.32
N ASN A 240 -2.42 39.27 1.06
CA ASN A 240 -2.73 40.30 0.06
C ASN A 240 -4.24 40.40 -0.23
N ASN A 241 -4.94 39.25 -0.18
CA ASN A 241 -6.41 39.20 -0.41
C ASN A 241 -7.22 39.29 0.89
N LYS A 242 -6.57 39.50 2.05
CA LYS A 242 -7.21 39.57 3.37
C LYS A 242 -8.05 38.32 3.70
N ILE A 243 -7.59 37.14 3.28
CA ILE A 243 -8.24 35.86 3.56
C ILE A 243 -7.69 35.31 4.88
N GLU A 244 -8.57 35.07 5.84
CA GLU A 244 -8.20 34.44 7.10
C GLU A 244 -7.71 33.00 6.92
N TYR A 245 -6.63 32.63 7.57
CA TYR A 245 -6.12 31.27 7.59
C TYR A 245 -5.55 30.86 8.94
N LEU A 246 -5.42 29.57 9.14
CA LEU A 246 -4.78 28.96 10.28
C LEU A 246 -3.67 28.02 9.79
N LEU A 247 -2.48 28.16 10.35
CA LEU A 247 -1.41 27.20 10.16
C LEU A 247 -1.69 25.99 11.05
N GLU A 248 -1.55 24.78 10.50
CA GLU A 248 -1.58 23.58 11.31
C GLU A 248 -0.18 23.39 11.91
N ASP A 249 -0.12 23.18 13.22
CA ASP A 249 1.14 22.84 13.88
C ASP A 249 1.75 21.60 13.22
N ILE A 250 3.05 21.66 12.96
CA ILE A 250 3.84 20.53 12.51
C ILE A 250 3.88 19.50 13.65
N SER A 251 2.79 18.78 13.85
CA SER A 251 2.80 17.63 14.75
C SER A 251 3.62 16.51 14.10
N LYS A 252 4.71 16.20 14.78
CA LYS A 252 5.69 15.15 14.48
C LYS A 252 5.08 13.78 14.31
#